data_71ab3459d4920984e66785effc9d8e70
#
_entry.id   71ab3459d4920984e66785effc9d8e70
#
_cell.length_a   1.000
_cell.length_b   1.000
_cell.length_c   1.000
_cell.angle_alpha   90.00
_cell.angle_beta   90.00
_cell.angle_gamma   90.00
#
_symmetry.space_group_name_H-M   'P 1'
#
loop_
_entity.id
_entity.type
_entity.pdbx_description
1 polymer ?
#
loop_
_entity_poly.entity_id
_entity_poly.type
_entity_poly.pdbx_seq_one_letter_code
_entity_poly.pdbx_strand_id
1 'polypeptide(L)'
;MKNSKGYFQVALLAAGLLVAGLVRADAVTDNARALLDKGDAKAAYSLLEPLETQRAGDPEYDFLLGLAALEVGKNTNAVFALERVLAVEPGHVRARAEIARAYLALGETKTAKQEFESVRQQGVPPEVAATIDKLISAVERIDDEGRTTVRGYAEATFGHDTNVNSATAASGITVPAWGGPILTLNSASRQQSDLFGTLGAGISVRHPLSQEWALIAGLNASKRMNHNREDTFDTGLVDTHLGLVRTYGKDVFSAVLQYNQLWVDNNRYREASGFTTQWQHNYDARTQSSLYVQYSSLVFPPEGERNANRFVIGANFAHALAGFKTVFYGGAYMGEEVINDAAFQHLGNFLYGARVGAQHEYHRNLKVFANLAYEHRRYGEDHPLLLRTRDDDQWNLGVGMAWKPAKNWVVTPQFQYTHNRSNLEINHFRREVVSVTVRREF
;
A
#
# COMPACT_ATOMS: atom_id res chain seq x y z
N MET A 1 -75.30 -58.83 -14.54
CA MET A 1 -74.78 -57.84 -15.50
C MET A 1 -75.42 -56.52 -15.27
N LYS A 2 -74.77 -55.57 -14.63
CA LYS A 2 -75.08 -54.12 -14.75
C LYS A 2 -74.16 -53.34 -13.79
N ASN A 3 -73.48 -52.39 -14.39
CA ASN A 3 -72.83 -51.20 -13.78
C ASN A 3 -71.54 -51.33 -12.99
N SER A 4 -70.45 -51.34 -13.70
CA SER A 4 -69.11 -50.97 -13.21
C SER A 4 -68.48 -49.82 -14.01
N LYS A 5 -69.24 -48.78 -14.40
CA LYS A 5 -68.74 -47.62 -15.15
C LYS A 5 -68.79 -46.28 -14.41
N GLY A 6 -69.20 -46.24 -13.12
CA GLY A 6 -69.41 -45.00 -12.40
C GLY A 6 -68.26 -44.55 -11.50
N TYR A 7 -67.28 -45.37 -11.15
CA TYR A 7 -66.26 -45.05 -10.14
C TYR A 7 -64.91 -44.62 -10.74
N PHE A 8 -64.75 -44.73 -12.05
CA PHE A 8 -63.42 -44.36 -12.70
C PHE A 8 -63.37 -42.88 -13.15
N GLN A 9 -64.52 -42.17 -13.21
CA GLN A 9 -64.53 -40.74 -13.60
C GLN A 9 -64.40 -39.76 -12.44
N VAL A 10 -64.63 -40.18 -11.18
CA VAL A 10 -64.50 -39.30 -10.00
C VAL A 10 -63.02 -39.28 -9.49
N ALA A 11 -62.25 -40.34 -9.74
CA ALA A 11 -60.84 -40.41 -9.34
C ALA A 11 -59.91 -39.55 -10.24
N LEU A 12 -60.28 -39.26 -11.50
CA LEU A 12 -59.49 -38.42 -12.42
C LEU A 12 -59.73 -36.93 -12.20
N LEU A 13 -60.86 -36.51 -11.58
CA LEU A 13 -61.09 -35.10 -11.25
C LEU A 13 -60.44 -34.68 -9.93
N ALA A 14 -60.19 -35.60 -9.01
CA ALA A 14 -59.44 -35.31 -7.75
C ALA A 14 -57.94 -35.24 -7.95
N ALA A 15 -57.38 -35.97 -8.92
CA ALA A 15 -55.95 -35.91 -9.27
C ALA A 15 -55.56 -34.64 -10.08
N GLY A 16 -56.55 -34.09 -10.86
CA GLY A 16 -56.35 -32.85 -11.60
C GLY A 16 -56.33 -31.56 -10.77
N LEU A 17 -56.96 -31.58 -9.60
CA LEU A 17 -57.01 -30.44 -8.67
C LEU A 17 -55.79 -30.35 -7.70
N LEU A 18 -55.06 -31.42 -7.50
CA LEU A 18 -53.82 -31.45 -6.69
C LEU A 18 -52.58 -31.01 -7.51
N VAL A 19 -52.61 -31.14 -8.82
CA VAL A 19 -51.51 -30.66 -9.68
C VAL A 19 -51.62 -29.16 -10.00
N ALA A 20 -52.81 -28.59 -9.96
CA ALA A 20 -53.03 -27.14 -10.20
C ALA A 20 -52.61 -26.26 -9.01
N GLY A 21 -52.39 -26.85 -7.81
CA GLY A 21 -51.92 -26.12 -6.61
C GLY A 21 -50.43 -25.95 -6.53
N LEU A 22 -49.63 -26.76 -7.21
CA LEU A 22 -48.16 -26.68 -7.21
C LEU A 22 -47.57 -25.73 -8.24
N VAL A 23 -48.35 -25.37 -9.28
CA VAL A 23 -47.86 -24.42 -10.35
C VAL A 23 -48.04 -22.93 -9.97
N ARG A 24 -48.76 -22.63 -8.84
CA ARG A 24 -49.01 -21.25 -8.41
C ARG A 24 -47.98 -20.71 -7.39
N ALA A 25 -47.05 -21.54 -6.91
CA ALA A 25 -46.08 -21.12 -5.91
C ALA A 25 -44.93 -20.28 -6.53
N ASP A 26 -44.63 -20.48 -7.82
CA ASP A 26 -43.45 -19.89 -8.49
C ASP A 26 -43.62 -18.45 -8.98
N ALA A 27 -44.83 -17.95 -9.21
CA ALA A 27 -45.04 -16.66 -9.86
C ALA A 27 -44.50 -15.45 -9.06
N VAL A 28 -44.44 -15.54 -7.71
CA VAL A 28 -43.95 -14.44 -6.88
C VAL A 28 -42.42 -14.43 -6.85
N THR A 29 -41.82 -15.60 -6.65
CA THR A 29 -40.35 -15.75 -6.64
C THR A 29 -39.76 -15.48 -8.00
N ASP A 30 -40.39 -15.94 -9.09
CA ASP A 30 -39.98 -15.65 -10.47
C ASP A 30 -40.04 -14.15 -10.76
N ASN A 31 -41.12 -13.46 -10.33
CA ASN A 31 -41.24 -12.01 -10.53
C ASN A 31 -40.21 -11.24 -9.68
N ALA A 32 -39.98 -11.64 -8.43
CA ALA A 32 -38.97 -11.04 -7.58
C ALA A 32 -37.57 -11.21 -8.16
N ARG A 33 -37.26 -12.40 -8.70
CA ARG A 33 -35.99 -12.68 -9.39
C ARG A 33 -35.83 -11.78 -10.61
N ALA A 34 -36.85 -11.67 -11.44
CA ALA A 34 -36.82 -10.81 -12.64
C ALA A 34 -36.61 -9.31 -12.27
N LEU A 35 -37.18 -8.85 -11.16
CA LEU A 35 -36.98 -7.50 -10.63
C LEU A 35 -35.54 -7.29 -10.16
N LEU A 36 -34.97 -8.25 -9.41
CA LEU A 36 -33.57 -8.21 -8.96
C LEU A 36 -32.60 -8.24 -10.13
N ASP A 37 -32.86 -9.06 -11.14
CA ASP A 37 -32.01 -9.14 -12.36
C ASP A 37 -32.03 -7.82 -13.15
N LYS A 38 -33.13 -7.05 -13.07
CA LYS A 38 -33.26 -5.70 -13.66
C LYS A 38 -32.65 -4.60 -12.76
N GLY A 39 -32.18 -4.94 -11.55
CA GLY A 39 -31.64 -3.99 -10.57
C GLY A 39 -32.72 -3.25 -9.76
N ASP A 40 -34.01 -3.63 -9.87
CA ASP A 40 -35.10 -3.03 -9.11
C ASP A 40 -35.34 -3.78 -7.78
N ALA A 41 -34.32 -3.72 -6.91
CA ALA A 41 -34.37 -4.34 -5.60
C ALA A 41 -35.48 -3.78 -4.70
N LYS A 42 -35.85 -2.51 -4.88
CA LYS A 42 -36.92 -1.88 -4.12
C LYS A 42 -38.28 -2.48 -4.44
N ALA A 43 -38.58 -2.68 -5.72
CA ALA A 43 -39.82 -3.35 -6.14
C ALA A 43 -39.83 -4.83 -5.69
N ALA A 44 -38.69 -5.53 -5.81
CA ALA A 44 -38.57 -6.91 -5.33
C ALA A 44 -38.82 -7.01 -3.82
N TYR A 45 -38.23 -6.14 -3.02
CA TYR A 45 -38.44 -6.12 -1.57
C TYR A 45 -39.89 -5.83 -1.22
N SER A 46 -40.51 -4.83 -1.85
CA SER A 46 -41.93 -4.47 -1.63
C SER A 46 -42.90 -5.59 -2.04
N LEU A 47 -42.53 -6.43 -3.00
CA LEU A 47 -43.31 -7.60 -3.42
C LEU A 47 -43.20 -8.74 -2.41
N LEU A 48 -42.01 -8.97 -1.86
CA LEU A 48 -41.74 -10.13 -0.99
C LEU A 48 -42.13 -9.85 0.49
N GLU A 49 -41.73 -8.69 1.06
CA GLU A 49 -41.89 -8.39 2.49
C GLU A 49 -43.29 -8.71 3.05
N PRO A 50 -44.42 -8.36 2.39
CA PRO A 50 -45.77 -8.62 2.94
C PRO A 50 -46.10 -10.12 3.07
N LEU A 51 -45.36 -10.97 2.35
CA LEU A 51 -45.59 -12.42 2.31
C LEU A 51 -44.68 -13.18 3.30
N GLU A 52 -43.77 -12.50 4.02
CA GLU A 52 -42.77 -13.12 4.87
C GLU A 52 -43.41 -14.04 5.91
N THR A 53 -44.48 -13.60 6.62
CA THR A 53 -45.14 -14.39 7.62
C THR A 53 -45.72 -15.72 7.10
N GLN A 54 -46.04 -15.76 5.79
CA GLN A 54 -46.63 -16.95 5.15
C GLN A 54 -45.62 -17.86 4.51
N ARG A 55 -44.43 -17.28 4.09
CA ARG A 55 -43.43 -17.94 3.25
C ARG A 55 -42.09 -18.17 3.96
N ALA A 56 -41.92 -17.66 5.18
CA ALA A 56 -40.67 -17.87 5.93
C ALA A 56 -40.38 -19.37 6.11
N GLY A 57 -39.10 -19.75 5.78
CA GLY A 57 -38.66 -21.16 5.77
C GLY A 57 -38.66 -21.80 4.39
N ASP A 58 -39.14 -21.13 3.33
CA ASP A 58 -38.95 -21.51 1.94
C ASP A 58 -37.56 -20.95 1.49
N PRO A 59 -36.57 -21.79 1.21
CA PRO A 59 -35.21 -21.34 0.95
C PRO A 59 -35.09 -20.38 -0.24
N GLU A 60 -35.84 -20.63 -1.30
CA GLU A 60 -35.80 -19.77 -2.50
C GLU A 60 -36.43 -18.40 -2.21
N TYR A 61 -37.59 -18.39 -1.54
CA TYR A 61 -38.23 -17.15 -1.12
C TYR A 61 -37.35 -16.35 -0.16
N ASP A 62 -36.83 -16.98 0.90
CA ASP A 62 -35.98 -16.34 1.88
C ASP A 62 -34.67 -15.83 1.28
N PHE A 63 -34.09 -16.53 0.30
CA PHE A 63 -32.91 -16.07 -0.43
C PHE A 63 -33.19 -14.78 -1.21
N LEU A 64 -34.29 -14.73 -1.96
CA LEU A 64 -34.66 -13.55 -2.74
C LEU A 64 -35.06 -12.37 -1.85
N LEU A 65 -35.75 -12.63 -0.74
CA LEU A 65 -36.08 -11.63 0.29
C LEU A 65 -34.80 -11.05 0.90
N GLY A 66 -33.88 -11.92 1.31
CA GLY A 66 -32.60 -11.53 1.90
C GLY A 66 -31.75 -10.69 0.94
N LEU A 67 -31.67 -11.09 -0.34
CA LEU A 67 -30.96 -10.35 -1.37
C LEU A 67 -31.58 -8.97 -1.61
N ALA A 68 -32.92 -8.91 -1.77
CA ALA A 68 -33.64 -7.67 -1.96
C ALA A 68 -33.49 -6.72 -0.73
N ALA A 69 -33.59 -7.25 0.48
CA ALA A 69 -33.39 -6.50 1.72
C ALA A 69 -31.99 -5.90 1.83
N LEU A 70 -30.95 -6.68 1.45
CA LEU A 70 -29.57 -6.23 1.47
C LEU A 70 -29.33 -5.06 0.48
N GLU A 71 -29.85 -5.18 -0.73
CA GLU A 71 -29.70 -4.15 -1.77
C GLU A 71 -30.46 -2.84 -1.45
N VAL A 72 -31.55 -2.90 -0.65
CA VAL A 72 -32.25 -1.70 -0.18
C VAL A 72 -31.75 -1.20 1.19
N GLY A 73 -30.67 -1.78 1.73
CA GLY A 73 -30.03 -1.36 2.99
C GLY A 73 -30.75 -1.84 4.25
N LYS A 74 -31.72 -2.77 4.17
CA LYS A 74 -32.39 -3.40 5.30
C LYS A 74 -31.58 -4.60 5.81
N ASN A 75 -30.36 -4.33 6.28
CA ASN A 75 -29.33 -5.33 6.54
C ASN A 75 -29.75 -6.36 7.61
N THR A 76 -30.45 -5.94 8.67
CA THR A 76 -30.94 -6.86 9.71
C THR A 76 -31.98 -7.84 9.16
N ASN A 77 -32.90 -7.37 8.31
CA ASN A 77 -33.89 -8.23 7.67
C ASN A 77 -33.21 -9.21 6.70
N ALA A 78 -32.18 -8.75 5.99
CA ALA A 78 -31.37 -9.60 5.12
C ALA A 78 -30.70 -10.75 5.92
N VAL A 79 -30.11 -10.45 7.09
CA VAL A 79 -29.51 -11.47 7.95
C VAL A 79 -30.55 -12.51 8.33
N PHE A 80 -31.72 -12.11 8.86
CA PHE A 80 -32.76 -13.07 9.30
C PHE A 80 -33.25 -13.95 8.13
N ALA A 81 -33.48 -13.39 6.97
CA ALA A 81 -33.94 -14.16 5.81
C ALA A 81 -32.85 -15.17 5.36
N LEU A 82 -31.58 -14.72 5.26
CA LEU A 82 -30.48 -15.57 4.83
C LEU A 82 -30.09 -16.62 5.88
N GLU A 83 -30.25 -16.35 7.18
CA GLU A 83 -30.09 -17.35 8.24
C GLU A 83 -31.10 -18.48 8.09
N ARG A 84 -32.37 -18.17 7.74
CA ARG A 84 -33.39 -19.22 7.47
C ARG A 84 -32.99 -20.08 6.27
N VAL A 85 -32.44 -19.48 5.21
CA VAL A 85 -31.89 -20.26 4.08
C VAL A 85 -30.82 -21.23 4.57
N LEU A 86 -29.84 -20.72 5.34
CA LEU A 86 -28.71 -21.54 5.81
C LEU A 86 -29.10 -22.57 6.87
N ALA A 87 -30.23 -22.36 7.58
CA ALA A 87 -30.80 -23.34 8.50
C ALA A 87 -31.38 -24.57 7.75
N VAL A 88 -31.95 -24.36 6.56
CA VAL A 88 -32.51 -25.42 5.72
C VAL A 88 -31.46 -26.01 4.78
N GLU A 89 -30.61 -25.14 4.21
CA GLU A 89 -29.56 -25.49 3.25
C GLU A 89 -28.18 -24.98 3.73
N PRO A 90 -27.51 -25.65 4.69
CA PRO A 90 -26.22 -25.19 5.24
C PRO A 90 -25.10 -25.04 4.19
N GLY A 91 -25.21 -25.76 3.07
CA GLY A 91 -24.27 -25.72 1.94
C GLY A 91 -24.57 -24.65 0.90
N HIS A 92 -25.56 -23.76 1.12
CA HIS A 92 -25.92 -22.73 0.13
C HIS A 92 -24.86 -21.63 0.05
N VAL A 93 -23.84 -21.81 -0.79
CA VAL A 93 -22.65 -20.94 -0.93
C VAL A 93 -23.03 -19.48 -1.16
N ARG A 94 -24.00 -19.21 -2.05
CA ARG A 94 -24.41 -17.84 -2.39
C ARG A 94 -25.12 -17.15 -1.21
N ALA A 95 -26.01 -17.83 -0.51
CA ALA A 95 -26.64 -17.26 0.69
C ALA A 95 -25.60 -16.93 1.77
N ARG A 96 -24.59 -17.80 1.95
CA ARG A 96 -23.48 -17.57 2.89
C ARG A 96 -22.62 -16.37 2.48
N ALA A 97 -22.40 -16.13 1.20
CA ALA A 97 -21.68 -14.94 0.73
C ALA A 97 -22.49 -13.65 0.95
N GLU A 98 -23.81 -13.71 0.73
CA GLU A 98 -24.68 -12.55 0.91
C GLU A 98 -24.93 -12.22 2.40
N ILE A 99 -25.01 -13.22 3.28
CA ILE A 99 -25.11 -12.96 4.73
C ILE A 99 -23.81 -12.35 5.26
N ALA A 100 -22.65 -12.75 4.74
CA ALA A 100 -21.38 -12.11 5.06
C ALA A 100 -21.37 -10.63 4.66
N ARG A 101 -21.93 -10.27 3.49
CA ARG A 101 -22.13 -8.88 3.06
C ARG A 101 -23.08 -8.12 4.01
N ALA A 102 -24.15 -8.75 4.46
CA ALA A 102 -25.10 -8.15 5.39
C ALA A 102 -24.46 -7.88 6.76
N TYR A 103 -23.68 -8.82 7.31
CA TYR A 103 -22.91 -8.62 8.55
C TYR A 103 -21.88 -7.50 8.39
N LEU A 104 -21.20 -7.42 7.25
CA LEU A 104 -20.27 -6.33 6.98
C LEU A 104 -20.96 -4.97 6.96
N ALA A 105 -22.14 -4.88 6.34
CA ALA A 105 -22.94 -3.66 6.31
C ALA A 105 -23.49 -3.25 7.69
N LEU A 106 -23.61 -4.20 8.62
CA LEU A 106 -23.97 -3.97 10.04
C LEU A 106 -22.73 -3.62 10.90
N GLY A 107 -21.49 -3.67 10.35
CA GLY A 107 -20.26 -3.46 11.11
C GLY A 107 -19.77 -4.69 11.89
N GLU A 108 -20.41 -5.85 11.70
CA GLU A 108 -20.07 -7.14 12.32
C GLU A 108 -18.88 -7.79 11.58
N THR A 109 -17.72 -7.13 11.61
CA THR A 109 -16.55 -7.50 10.80
C THR A 109 -16.05 -8.91 11.05
N LYS A 110 -16.04 -9.36 12.32
CA LYS A 110 -15.59 -10.72 12.67
C LYS A 110 -16.49 -11.79 12.07
N THR A 111 -17.82 -11.63 12.23
CA THR A 111 -18.82 -12.57 11.72
C THR A 111 -18.77 -12.59 10.19
N ALA A 112 -18.69 -11.42 9.54
CA ALA A 112 -18.54 -11.30 8.09
C ALA A 112 -17.31 -12.05 7.58
N LYS A 113 -16.16 -11.91 8.26
CA LYS A 113 -14.93 -12.62 7.90
C LYS A 113 -15.10 -14.14 8.01
N GLN A 114 -15.69 -14.65 9.10
CA GLN A 114 -15.91 -16.08 9.30
C GLN A 114 -16.80 -16.67 8.21
N GLU A 115 -17.87 -15.97 7.82
CA GLU A 115 -18.74 -16.41 6.75
C GLU A 115 -18.07 -16.40 5.38
N PHE A 116 -17.26 -15.37 5.05
CA PHE A 116 -16.47 -15.36 3.83
C PHE A 116 -15.40 -16.47 3.79
N GLU A 117 -14.72 -16.75 4.92
CA GLU A 117 -13.77 -17.85 5.02
C GLU A 117 -14.46 -19.20 4.82
N SER A 118 -15.67 -19.37 5.35
CA SER A 118 -16.50 -20.56 5.15
C SER A 118 -16.87 -20.75 3.68
N VAL A 119 -17.27 -19.68 2.97
CA VAL A 119 -17.49 -19.73 1.52
C VAL A 119 -16.23 -20.20 0.77
N ARG A 120 -15.07 -19.65 1.12
CA ARG A 120 -13.80 -20.01 0.51
C ARG A 120 -13.44 -21.48 0.69
N GLN A 121 -13.74 -22.06 1.86
CA GLN A 121 -13.47 -23.46 2.18
C GLN A 121 -14.38 -24.44 1.43
N GLN A 122 -15.51 -24.02 0.90
CA GLN A 122 -16.46 -24.87 0.17
C GLN A 122 -16.03 -25.17 -1.29
N GLY A 123 -14.82 -24.84 -1.69
CA GLY A 123 -14.28 -25.22 -3.00
C GLY A 123 -14.88 -24.47 -4.18
N VAL A 124 -15.18 -23.19 -4.00
CA VAL A 124 -15.72 -22.30 -5.05
C VAL A 124 -14.76 -22.14 -6.24
N PRO A 125 -15.27 -21.80 -7.44
CA PRO A 125 -14.44 -21.53 -8.61
C PRO A 125 -13.36 -20.47 -8.34
N PRO A 126 -12.19 -20.54 -9.00
CA PRO A 126 -11.06 -19.64 -8.73
C PRO A 126 -11.38 -18.14 -8.82
N GLU A 127 -12.29 -17.75 -9.71
CA GLU A 127 -12.71 -16.34 -9.87
C GLU A 127 -13.55 -15.86 -8.67
N VAL A 128 -14.44 -16.74 -8.17
CA VAL A 128 -15.24 -16.47 -6.97
C VAL A 128 -14.34 -16.43 -5.75
N ALA A 129 -13.41 -17.39 -5.59
CA ALA A 129 -12.41 -17.39 -4.52
C ALA A 129 -11.59 -16.09 -4.52
N ALA A 130 -11.20 -15.58 -5.70
CA ALA A 130 -10.50 -14.30 -5.83
C ALA A 130 -11.31 -13.11 -5.33
N THR A 131 -12.62 -13.12 -5.56
CA THR A 131 -13.53 -12.07 -5.10
C THR A 131 -13.70 -12.14 -3.58
N ILE A 132 -13.90 -13.33 -3.04
CA ILE A 132 -13.99 -13.58 -1.59
C ILE A 132 -12.68 -13.16 -0.88
N ASP A 133 -11.51 -13.49 -1.41
CA ASP A 133 -10.22 -13.06 -0.84
C ASP A 133 -10.09 -11.52 -0.77
N LYS A 134 -10.62 -10.80 -1.77
CA LYS A 134 -10.68 -9.32 -1.74
C LYS A 134 -11.62 -8.81 -0.66
N LEU A 135 -12.78 -9.46 -0.48
CA LEU A 135 -13.73 -9.09 0.57
C LEU A 135 -13.16 -9.36 1.97
N ILE A 136 -12.53 -10.51 2.19
CA ILE A 136 -11.81 -10.82 3.44
C ILE A 136 -10.75 -9.74 3.72
N SER A 137 -9.93 -9.39 2.73
CA SER A 137 -8.92 -8.35 2.89
C SER A 137 -9.51 -6.96 3.16
N ALA A 138 -10.71 -6.67 2.64
CA ALA A 138 -11.41 -5.42 2.94
C ALA A 138 -11.95 -5.40 4.38
N VAL A 139 -12.53 -6.53 4.84
CA VAL A 139 -12.98 -6.69 6.23
C VAL A 139 -11.82 -6.56 7.21
N GLU A 140 -10.68 -7.19 6.93
CA GLU A 140 -9.47 -7.10 7.75
C GLU A 140 -8.98 -5.64 7.87
N ARG A 141 -9.02 -4.87 6.80
CA ARG A 141 -8.67 -3.43 6.85
C ARG A 141 -9.62 -2.64 7.74
N ILE A 142 -10.93 -2.88 7.66
CA ILE A 142 -11.93 -2.20 8.48
C ILE A 142 -11.74 -2.58 9.96
N ASP A 143 -11.49 -3.84 10.27
CA ASP A 143 -11.21 -4.32 11.62
C ASP A 143 -9.91 -3.71 12.17
N ASP A 144 -8.86 -3.64 11.34
CA ASP A 144 -7.57 -2.99 11.66
C ASP A 144 -7.72 -1.48 11.93
N GLU A 145 -8.62 -0.79 11.22
CA GLU A 145 -8.88 0.64 11.44
C GLU A 145 -9.47 0.92 12.83
N GLY A 146 -10.26 0.00 13.35
CA GLY A 146 -10.92 0.11 14.68
C GLY A 146 -10.08 -0.39 15.85
N ARG A 147 -8.89 -0.96 15.62
CA ARG A 147 -8.03 -1.58 16.65
C ARG A 147 -6.59 -1.11 16.58
N THR A 148 -5.88 -1.31 17.71
CA THR A 148 -4.41 -1.19 17.69
C THR A 148 -3.82 -2.26 16.80
N THR A 149 -3.14 -1.83 15.73
CA THR A 149 -2.40 -2.73 14.86
C THR A 149 -0.91 -2.56 15.10
N VAL A 150 -0.22 -3.70 15.23
CA VAL A 150 1.24 -3.75 15.34
C VAL A 150 1.72 -4.61 14.19
N ARG A 151 2.62 -4.06 13.38
CA ARG A 151 3.24 -4.77 12.26
C ARG A 151 4.74 -4.70 12.41
N GLY A 152 5.40 -5.83 12.25
CA GLY A 152 6.84 -5.93 12.29
C GLY A 152 7.39 -6.61 11.05
N TYR A 153 8.67 -6.39 10.81
CA TYR A 153 9.40 -7.15 9.79
C TYR A 153 10.85 -7.33 10.18
N ALA A 154 11.46 -8.37 9.61
CA ALA A 154 12.89 -8.56 9.57
C ALA A 154 13.31 -8.87 8.13
N GLU A 155 14.46 -8.37 7.70
CA GLU A 155 14.94 -8.56 6.34
C GLU A 155 16.46 -8.72 6.26
N ALA A 156 16.87 -9.44 5.23
CA ALA A 156 18.27 -9.54 4.82
C ALA A 156 18.37 -9.21 3.33
N THR A 157 19.33 -8.36 2.97
CA THR A 157 19.63 -8.00 1.58
C THR A 157 21.07 -8.39 1.26
N PHE A 158 21.29 -8.93 0.07
CA PHE A 158 22.61 -9.19 -0.49
C PHE A 158 22.70 -8.54 -1.86
N GLY A 159 23.84 -7.95 -2.18
CA GLY A 159 23.99 -7.26 -3.44
C GLY A 159 25.43 -6.90 -3.79
N HIS A 160 25.56 -6.33 -4.99
CA HIS A 160 26.76 -5.73 -5.51
C HIS A 160 26.50 -4.27 -5.83
N ASP A 161 27.44 -3.42 -5.50
CA ASP A 161 27.38 -1.97 -5.65
C ASP A 161 28.66 -1.48 -6.32
N THR A 162 28.54 -0.85 -7.48
CA THR A 162 29.67 -0.38 -8.27
C THR A 162 30.32 0.89 -7.72
N ASN A 163 29.67 1.53 -6.70
CA ASN A 163 30.16 2.80 -6.13
C ASN A 163 29.62 3.01 -4.71
N VAL A 164 30.15 2.25 -3.75
CA VAL A 164 29.67 2.25 -2.34
C VAL A 164 29.82 3.60 -1.65
N ASN A 165 30.80 4.40 -2.05
CA ASN A 165 31.10 5.72 -1.49
C ASN A 165 30.51 6.89 -2.30
N SER A 166 29.79 6.62 -3.42
CA SER A 166 29.21 7.64 -4.30
C SER A 166 30.22 8.70 -4.76
N ALA A 167 31.46 8.28 -4.98
CA ALA A 167 32.59 9.14 -5.35
C ALA A 167 32.80 9.17 -6.87
N THR A 168 33.59 10.14 -7.31
CA THR A 168 33.99 10.27 -8.72
C THR A 168 34.87 9.11 -9.19
N ALA A 169 34.80 8.82 -10.49
CA ALA A 169 35.73 7.89 -11.14
C ALA A 169 37.08 8.56 -11.53
N ALA A 170 37.17 9.88 -11.41
CA ALA A 170 38.38 10.62 -11.74
C ALA A 170 39.54 10.26 -10.80
N SER A 171 40.74 10.18 -11.34
CA SER A 171 41.96 9.94 -10.54
C SER A 171 42.55 11.21 -9.91
N GLY A 172 42.12 12.37 -10.36
CA GLY A 172 42.54 13.67 -9.84
C GLY A 172 41.62 14.79 -10.27
N ILE A 173 41.69 15.90 -9.56
CA ILE A 173 40.92 17.11 -9.82
C ILE A 173 41.84 18.31 -9.93
N THR A 174 41.53 19.26 -10.81
CA THR A 174 42.19 20.53 -10.86
C THR A 174 41.71 21.44 -9.73
N VAL A 175 42.64 22.12 -9.05
CA VAL A 175 42.37 23.05 -7.97
C VAL A 175 42.70 24.49 -8.37
N PRO A 176 41.76 25.26 -8.95
CA PRO A 176 41.97 26.60 -9.44
C PRO A 176 42.47 27.58 -8.36
N ALA A 177 41.99 27.46 -7.12
CA ALA A 177 42.42 28.33 -6.02
C ALA A 177 43.92 28.26 -5.72
N TRP A 178 44.60 27.18 -6.13
CA TRP A 178 46.04 26.98 -5.95
C TRP A 178 46.83 27.23 -7.26
N GLY A 179 46.23 27.88 -8.25
CA GLY A 179 46.83 28.12 -9.54
C GLY A 179 46.67 26.99 -10.54
N GLY A 180 45.78 26.02 -10.30
CA GLY A 180 45.41 24.97 -11.22
C GLY A 180 46.20 23.65 -11.17
N PRO A 181 46.91 23.30 -10.06
CA PRO A 181 47.55 21.99 -9.99
C PRO A 181 46.50 20.88 -9.99
N ILE A 182 46.89 19.69 -10.47
CA ILE A 182 46.07 18.49 -10.36
C ILE A 182 46.33 17.83 -9.00
N LEU A 183 45.30 17.78 -8.16
CA LEU A 183 45.30 17.01 -6.91
C LEU A 183 44.94 15.56 -7.23
N THR A 184 45.85 14.62 -6.98
CA THR A 184 45.57 13.18 -7.09
C THR A 184 44.67 12.73 -5.95
N LEU A 185 43.56 12.07 -6.28
CA LEU A 185 42.63 11.52 -5.32
C LEU A 185 43.12 10.16 -4.81
N ASN A 186 43.04 9.95 -3.47
CA ASN A 186 43.31 8.67 -2.87
C ASN A 186 42.17 7.65 -3.15
N SER A 187 42.34 6.37 -2.76
CA SER A 187 41.37 5.30 -2.98
C SER A 187 40.00 5.63 -2.36
N ALA A 188 39.97 6.15 -1.14
CA ALA A 188 38.74 6.47 -0.42
C ALA A 188 37.92 7.59 -1.08
N SER A 189 38.58 8.49 -1.81
CA SER A 189 37.95 9.62 -2.52
C SER A 189 37.52 9.28 -3.95
N ARG A 190 37.79 8.07 -4.43
CA ARG A 190 37.45 7.56 -5.75
C ARG A 190 36.40 6.47 -5.69
N GLN A 191 35.71 6.27 -6.79
CA GLN A 191 34.72 5.22 -6.93
C GLN A 191 35.24 3.85 -6.48
N GLN A 192 34.52 3.21 -5.57
CA GLN A 192 34.82 1.86 -5.08
C GLN A 192 33.63 0.94 -5.28
N SER A 193 33.90 -0.26 -5.79
CA SER A 193 32.93 -1.31 -6.02
C SER A 193 33.05 -2.39 -4.95
N ASP A 194 31.93 -2.87 -4.42
CA ASP A 194 31.96 -3.94 -3.40
C ASP A 194 30.70 -4.79 -3.40
N LEU A 195 30.80 -5.99 -2.80
CA LEU A 195 29.67 -6.80 -2.38
C LEU A 195 29.21 -6.30 -1.00
N PHE A 196 27.93 -6.39 -0.75
CA PHE A 196 27.39 -5.98 0.55
C PHE A 196 26.29 -6.93 1.05
N GLY A 197 26.16 -6.97 2.38
CA GLY A 197 25.03 -7.53 3.09
C GLY A 197 24.36 -6.46 3.94
N THR A 198 23.02 -6.46 4.01
CA THR A 198 22.28 -5.60 4.93
C THR A 198 21.33 -6.43 5.76
N LEU A 199 21.31 -6.19 7.07
CA LEU A 199 20.26 -6.69 7.96
C LEU A 199 19.38 -5.52 8.37
N GLY A 200 18.07 -5.72 8.36
CA GLY A 200 17.11 -4.71 8.73
C GLY A 200 15.95 -5.30 9.53
N ALA A 201 15.38 -4.48 10.40
CA ALA A 201 14.16 -4.80 11.14
C ALA A 201 13.36 -3.53 11.39
N GLY A 202 12.05 -3.68 11.53
CA GLY A 202 11.19 -2.56 11.88
C GLY A 202 9.91 -3.00 12.55
N ILE A 203 9.33 -2.05 13.28
CA ILE A 203 8.03 -2.19 13.93
C ILE A 203 7.24 -0.91 13.68
N SER A 204 5.95 -1.05 13.41
CA SER A 204 5.02 0.06 13.30
C SER A 204 3.76 -0.23 14.10
N VAL A 205 3.23 0.81 14.72
CA VAL A 205 2.03 0.78 15.54
C VAL A 205 1.06 1.83 15.03
N ARG A 206 -0.19 1.45 14.86
CA ARG A 206 -1.31 2.36 14.66
C ARG A 206 -2.35 2.11 15.75
N HIS A 207 -2.65 3.13 16.55
CA HIS A 207 -3.63 3.06 17.62
C HIS A 207 -4.76 4.05 17.34
N PRO A 208 -5.99 3.60 17.11
CA PRO A 208 -7.13 4.48 16.94
C PRO A 208 -7.47 5.15 18.28
N LEU A 209 -7.54 6.48 18.27
CA LEU A 209 -7.97 7.28 19.41
C LEU A 209 -9.48 7.55 19.36
N SER A 210 -10.04 7.59 18.15
CA SER A 210 -11.47 7.72 17.85
C SER A 210 -11.74 7.23 16.43
N GLN A 211 -12.99 7.36 15.93
CA GLN A 211 -13.33 7.04 14.54
C GLN A 211 -12.57 7.87 13.50
N GLU A 212 -12.18 9.10 13.86
CA GLU A 212 -11.45 9.98 12.94
C GLU A 212 -9.95 10.03 13.24
N TRP A 213 -9.51 9.80 14.48
CA TRP A 213 -8.14 10.03 14.90
C TRP A 213 -7.38 8.75 15.20
N ALA A 214 -6.15 8.69 14.75
CA ALA A 214 -5.22 7.62 15.10
C ALA A 214 -3.83 8.17 15.45
N LEU A 215 -3.19 7.53 16.43
CA LEU A 215 -1.77 7.68 16.71
C LEU A 215 -1.00 6.68 15.85
N ILE A 216 0.10 7.13 15.25
CA ILE A 216 1.04 6.28 14.55
C ILE A 216 2.43 6.42 15.15
N ALA A 217 3.14 5.31 15.28
CA ALA A 217 4.53 5.29 15.72
C ALA A 217 5.29 4.21 14.95
N GLY A 218 6.57 4.40 14.77
CA GLY A 218 7.42 3.37 14.16
C GLY A 218 8.88 3.56 14.47
N LEU A 219 9.58 2.43 14.38
CA LEU A 219 11.03 2.31 14.52
C LEU A 219 11.54 1.38 13.43
N ASN A 220 12.53 1.81 12.67
CA ASN A 220 13.26 0.97 11.73
C ASN A 220 14.75 1.07 12.04
N ALA A 221 15.45 -0.05 11.92
CA ALA A 221 16.90 -0.09 12.06
C ALA A 221 17.49 -0.98 10.96
N SER A 222 18.62 -0.58 10.41
CA SER A 222 19.36 -1.40 9.46
C SER A 222 20.87 -1.20 9.61
N LYS A 223 21.61 -2.26 9.29
CA LYS A 223 23.07 -2.26 9.24
C LYS A 223 23.50 -2.86 7.91
N ARG A 224 24.17 -2.08 7.08
CA ARG A 224 24.85 -2.53 5.87
C ARG A 224 26.32 -2.73 6.16
N MET A 225 26.85 -3.86 5.73
CA MET A 225 28.23 -4.28 5.84
C MET A 225 28.76 -4.55 4.42
N ASN A 226 29.86 -3.92 4.07
CA ASN A 226 30.56 -4.15 2.81
C ASN A 226 31.62 -5.25 3.02
N HIS A 227 32.01 -5.93 1.94
CA HIS A 227 32.95 -7.06 2.01
C HIS A 227 34.39 -6.60 2.21
N ASN A 228 34.78 -5.52 1.53
CA ASN A 228 36.11 -4.93 1.68
C ASN A 228 36.22 -4.20 3.03
N ARG A 229 37.23 -4.53 3.85
CA ARG A 229 37.39 -4.02 5.20
C ARG A 229 38.49 -2.96 5.32
N GLU A 230 39.23 -2.67 4.24
CA GLU A 230 40.35 -1.71 4.29
C GLU A 230 39.84 -0.26 4.26
N ASP A 231 38.80 0.01 3.44
CA ASP A 231 38.12 1.30 3.39
C ASP A 231 36.62 1.04 3.67
N THR A 232 36.23 1.11 4.92
CA THR A 232 34.87 0.72 5.32
C THR A 232 33.87 1.85 5.07
N PHE A 233 32.89 1.57 4.23
CA PHE A 233 31.68 2.40 4.02
C PHE A 233 30.45 1.70 4.60
N ASP A 234 30.66 1.00 5.70
CA ASP A 234 29.56 0.36 6.44
C ASP A 234 28.61 1.43 6.95
N THR A 235 27.31 1.20 6.77
CA THR A 235 26.31 2.15 7.25
C THR A 235 25.36 1.53 8.23
N GLY A 236 25.01 2.28 9.27
CA GLY A 236 23.93 1.99 10.20
C GLY A 236 22.87 3.08 10.10
N LEU A 237 21.61 2.70 10.12
CA LEU A 237 20.50 3.63 10.05
C LEU A 237 19.47 3.28 11.11
N VAL A 238 19.01 4.28 11.84
CA VAL A 238 17.83 4.18 12.72
C VAL A 238 16.88 5.31 12.36
N ASP A 239 15.63 4.95 12.08
CA ASP A 239 14.54 5.88 11.81
C ASP A 239 13.45 5.70 12.85
N THR A 240 12.98 6.77 13.46
CA THR A 240 11.84 6.76 14.37
C THR A 240 10.84 7.82 13.95
N HIS A 241 9.57 7.53 14.16
CA HIS A 241 8.52 8.52 13.94
C HIS A 241 7.38 8.34 14.95
N LEU A 242 6.73 9.46 15.25
CA LEU A 242 5.53 9.53 16.06
C LEU A 242 4.60 10.58 15.47
N GLY A 243 3.34 10.25 15.25
CA GLY A 243 2.44 11.17 14.59
C GLY A 243 0.98 10.94 14.88
N LEU A 244 0.19 11.92 14.49
CA LEU A 244 -1.27 11.88 14.52
C LEU A 244 -1.80 11.90 13.08
N VAL A 245 -2.83 11.10 12.86
CA VAL A 245 -3.57 11.03 11.59
C VAL A 245 -5.03 11.31 11.88
N ARG A 246 -5.64 12.21 11.12
CA ARG A 246 -7.08 12.46 11.12
C ARG A 246 -7.66 12.11 9.76
N THR A 247 -8.68 11.27 9.75
CA THR A 247 -9.47 10.94 8.56
C THR A 247 -10.84 11.61 8.69
N TYR A 248 -11.19 12.45 7.70
CA TYR A 248 -12.48 13.13 7.65
C TYR A 248 -13.06 13.04 6.24
N GLY A 249 -14.04 12.19 6.06
CA GLY A 249 -14.63 11.90 4.75
C GLY A 249 -13.58 11.37 3.77
N LYS A 250 -13.29 12.15 2.72
CA LYS A 250 -12.28 11.82 1.70
C LYS A 250 -10.89 12.37 2.01
N ASP A 251 -10.76 13.14 3.07
CA ASP A 251 -9.53 13.85 3.42
C ASP A 251 -8.80 13.15 4.58
N VAL A 252 -7.48 13.05 4.44
CA VAL A 252 -6.60 12.52 5.48
C VAL A 252 -5.53 13.58 5.78
N PHE A 253 -5.46 14.00 7.03
CA PHE A 253 -4.45 14.92 7.53
C PHE A 253 -3.50 14.15 8.44
N SER A 254 -2.21 14.38 8.28
CA SER A 254 -1.21 13.80 9.18
C SER A 254 -0.18 14.83 9.62
N ALA A 255 0.29 14.69 10.85
CA ALA A 255 1.42 15.43 11.39
C ALA A 255 2.34 14.43 12.10
N VAL A 256 3.58 14.34 11.66
CA VAL A 256 4.53 13.30 12.05
C VAL A 256 5.84 13.95 12.46
N LEU A 257 6.28 13.71 13.68
CA LEU A 257 7.63 13.98 14.17
C LEU A 257 8.55 12.85 13.71
N GLN A 258 9.73 13.18 13.27
CA GLN A 258 10.71 12.23 12.73
C GLN A 258 12.08 12.47 13.33
N TYR A 259 12.76 11.38 13.63
CA TYR A 259 14.19 11.38 14.00
C TYR A 259 14.89 10.28 13.22
N ASN A 260 16.01 10.64 12.62
CA ASN A 260 16.85 9.74 11.82
C ASN A 260 18.30 9.88 12.28
N GLN A 261 18.98 8.77 12.47
CA GLN A 261 20.41 8.75 12.77
C GLN A 261 21.13 7.82 11.80
N LEU A 262 22.16 8.35 11.14
CA LEU A 262 23.03 7.64 10.20
C LEU A 262 24.42 7.53 10.79
N TRP A 263 24.95 6.33 10.78
CA TRP A 263 26.34 6.02 11.09
C TRP A 263 27.06 5.63 9.81
N VAL A 264 28.31 6.04 9.66
CA VAL A 264 29.23 5.57 8.65
C VAL A 264 30.46 5.04 9.39
N ASP A 265 30.87 3.83 9.11
CA ASP A 265 31.97 3.14 9.79
C ASP A 265 31.85 3.19 11.32
N ASN A 266 30.63 2.88 11.85
CA ASN A 266 30.26 2.93 13.26
C ASN A 266 30.36 4.32 13.93
N ASN A 267 30.77 5.37 13.21
CA ASN A 267 30.79 6.73 13.72
C ASN A 267 29.48 7.44 13.37
N ARG A 268 28.96 8.27 14.27
CA ARG A 268 27.81 9.11 13.97
C ARG A 268 28.18 10.08 12.86
N TYR A 269 27.45 9.97 11.75
CA TYR A 269 27.70 10.81 10.58
C TYR A 269 26.68 11.93 10.45
N ARG A 270 25.37 11.60 10.63
CA ARG A 270 24.30 12.59 10.52
C ARG A 270 23.15 12.24 11.46
N GLU A 271 22.64 13.26 12.10
CA GLU A 271 21.37 13.24 12.83
C GLU A 271 20.38 14.16 12.12
N ALA A 272 19.15 13.74 11.96
CA ALA A 272 18.09 14.56 11.38
C ALA A 272 16.86 14.48 12.29
N SER A 273 16.38 15.62 12.74
CA SER A 273 15.14 15.73 13.52
C SER A 273 14.22 16.73 12.86
N GLY A 274 12.93 16.45 12.85
CA GLY A 274 11.99 17.34 12.18
C GLY A 274 10.56 16.85 12.20
N PHE A 275 9.76 17.42 11.34
CA PHE A 275 8.36 17.04 11.18
C PHE A 275 7.93 17.08 9.73
N THR A 276 6.90 16.29 9.43
CA THR A 276 6.18 16.35 8.15
C THR A 276 4.70 16.49 8.43
N THR A 277 4.06 17.45 7.76
CA THR A 277 2.60 17.56 7.70
C THR A 277 2.14 17.26 6.28
N GLN A 278 1.04 16.51 6.16
CA GLN A 278 0.48 16.13 4.87
C GLN A 278 -1.04 16.22 4.90
N TRP A 279 -1.60 16.74 3.83
CA TRP A 279 -2.99 16.60 3.45
C TRP A 279 -3.12 15.70 2.23
N GLN A 280 -3.94 14.66 2.32
CA GLN A 280 -4.27 13.75 1.23
C GLN A 280 -5.76 13.83 0.94
N HIS A 281 -6.12 13.92 -0.33
CA HIS A 281 -7.49 13.84 -0.80
C HIS A 281 -7.71 12.58 -1.65
N ASN A 282 -8.70 11.78 -1.27
CA ASN A 282 -9.11 10.56 -2.00
C ASN A 282 -10.32 10.90 -2.87
N TYR A 283 -10.11 11.07 -4.17
CA TYR A 283 -11.20 11.39 -5.13
C TYR A 283 -12.20 10.24 -5.21
N ASP A 284 -11.66 9.03 -5.34
CA ASP A 284 -12.36 7.75 -5.37
C ASP A 284 -11.46 6.62 -4.84
N ALA A 285 -11.92 5.36 -4.95
CA ALA A 285 -11.15 4.19 -4.50
C ALA A 285 -9.85 3.95 -5.29
N ARG A 286 -9.63 4.65 -6.41
CA ARG A 286 -8.48 4.47 -7.32
C ARG A 286 -7.56 5.66 -7.39
N THR A 287 -8.04 6.85 -7.06
CA THR A 287 -7.34 8.10 -7.33
C THR A 287 -7.16 8.90 -6.06
N GLN A 288 -5.93 9.30 -5.78
CA GLN A 288 -5.59 10.15 -4.64
C GLN A 288 -4.51 11.16 -5.02
N SER A 289 -4.52 12.31 -4.34
CA SER A 289 -3.44 13.28 -4.36
C SER A 289 -3.07 13.70 -2.94
N SER A 290 -1.85 14.21 -2.75
CA SER A 290 -1.45 14.79 -1.47
C SER A 290 -0.53 15.99 -1.65
N LEU A 291 -0.59 16.89 -0.69
CA LEU A 291 0.35 18.00 -0.48
C LEU A 291 1.05 17.79 0.85
N TYR A 292 2.34 18.07 0.91
CA TYR A 292 3.09 17.97 2.16
C TYR A 292 4.10 19.09 2.33
N VAL A 293 4.41 19.36 3.58
CA VAL A 293 5.48 20.25 4.03
C VAL A 293 6.34 19.46 5.00
N GLN A 294 7.65 19.54 4.82
CA GLN A 294 8.62 18.91 5.68
C GLN A 294 9.66 19.93 6.14
N TYR A 295 9.98 19.90 7.42
CA TYR A 295 11.11 20.59 8.02
C TYR A 295 12.03 19.56 8.68
N SER A 296 13.34 19.75 8.54
CA SER A 296 14.35 18.91 9.18
C SER A 296 15.58 19.74 9.59
N SER A 297 15.98 19.63 10.83
CA SER A 297 17.29 20.07 11.29
C SER A 297 18.30 18.94 11.07
N LEU A 298 19.38 19.23 10.37
CA LEU A 298 20.44 18.30 10.03
C LEU A 298 21.70 18.65 10.81
N VAL A 299 22.22 17.70 11.59
CA VAL A 299 23.45 17.84 12.37
C VAL A 299 24.45 16.80 11.88
N PHE A 300 25.65 17.26 11.55
CA PHE A 300 26.76 16.42 11.09
C PHE A 300 27.89 16.46 12.13
N PRO A 301 27.93 15.54 13.12
CA PRO A 301 28.91 15.57 14.19
C PRO A 301 30.37 15.63 13.75
N PRO A 302 30.81 14.93 12.66
CA PRO A 302 32.19 15.03 12.19
C PRO A 302 32.47 16.25 11.31
N GLU A 303 31.42 16.92 10.77
CA GLU A 303 31.52 17.99 9.78
C GLU A 303 30.53 19.10 10.15
N GLY A 304 30.73 19.77 11.29
CA GLY A 304 29.79 20.74 11.85
C GLY A 304 29.44 21.91 10.92
N GLU A 305 30.34 22.26 9.99
CA GLU A 305 30.10 23.22 8.92
C GLU A 305 28.97 22.84 7.96
N ARG A 306 28.57 21.59 7.92
CA ARG A 306 27.43 21.07 7.13
C ARG A 306 26.11 21.11 7.87
N ASN A 307 26.09 21.55 9.16
CA ASN A 307 24.85 21.66 9.89
C ASN A 307 23.88 22.60 9.20
N ALA A 308 22.65 22.15 8.97
CA ALA A 308 21.69 22.84 8.12
C ALA A 308 20.25 22.67 8.62
N ASN A 309 19.40 23.58 8.16
CA ASN A 309 17.96 23.44 8.23
C ASN A 309 17.41 23.21 6.82
N ARG A 310 16.67 22.12 6.62
CA ARG A 310 16.05 21.78 5.34
C ARG A 310 14.55 21.99 5.42
N PHE A 311 14.02 22.66 4.42
CA PHE A 311 12.60 22.87 4.21
C PHE A 311 12.18 22.36 2.84
N VAL A 312 11.13 21.54 2.76
CA VAL A 312 10.63 20.95 1.51
C VAL A 312 9.11 21.04 1.45
N ILE A 313 8.58 21.45 0.31
CA ILE A 313 7.16 21.35 -0.05
C ILE A 313 7.00 20.47 -1.28
N GLY A 314 5.97 19.66 -1.32
CA GLY A 314 5.73 18.81 -2.47
C GLY A 314 4.30 18.33 -2.60
N ALA A 315 4.03 17.78 -3.79
CA ALA A 315 2.74 17.19 -4.15
C ALA A 315 2.96 15.78 -4.71
N ASN A 316 2.03 14.88 -4.42
CA ASN A 316 2.02 13.54 -4.99
C ASN A 316 0.64 13.22 -5.56
N PHE A 317 0.63 12.29 -6.52
CA PHE A 317 -0.56 11.76 -7.15
C PHE A 317 -0.39 10.25 -7.34
N ALA A 318 -1.48 9.49 -7.16
CA ALA A 318 -1.51 8.07 -7.46
C ALA A 318 -2.85 7.68 -8.09
N HIS A 319 -2.81 6.80 -9.08
CA HIS A 319 -3.99 6.29 -9.78
C HIS A 319 -3.86 4.80 -10.07
N ALA A 320 -4.86 4.02 -9.64
CA ALA A 320 -4.99 2.61 -9.95
C ALA A 320 -5.89 2.42 -11.18
N LEU A 321 -5.43 1.68 -12.18
CA LEU A 321 -6.27 1.30 -13.32
C LEU A 321 -7.43 0.39 -12.90
N ALA A 322 -8.42 0.25 -13.78
CA ALA A 322 -9.53 -0.67 -13.57
C ALA A 322 -9.02 -2.08 -13.22
N GLY A 323 -9.61 -2.70 -12.20
CA GLY A 323 -9.17 -3.99 -11.65
C GLY A 323 -8.02 -3.92 -10.65
N PHE A 324 -7.48 -2.72 -10.35
CA PHE A 324 -6.45 -2.47 -9.33
C PHE A 324 -5.12 -3.21 -9.49
N LYS A 325 -4.88 -3.82 -10.65
CA LYS A 325 -3.63 -4.55 -10.92
C LYS A 325 -2.45 -3.63 -11.22
N THR A 326 -2.72 -2.46 -11.80
CA THR A 326 -1.69 -1.48 -12.17
C THR A 326 -1.92 -0.19 -11.41
N VAL A 327 -0.89 0.34 -10.77
CA VAL A 327 -0.91 1.63 -10.10
C VAL A 327 0.21 2.48 -10.68
N PHE A 328 -0.14 3.67 -11.15
CA PHE A 328 0.81 4.74 -11.48
C PHE A 328 0.87 5.72 -10.32
N TYR A 329 2.06 6.22 -10.04
CA TYR A 329 2.26 7.25 -9.03
C TYR A 329 3.35 8.21 -9.45
N GLY A 330 3.27 9.42 -8.94
CA GLY A 330 4.28 10.43 -9.19
C GLY A 330 4.16 11.59 -8.22
N GLY A 331 5.15 12.47 -8.25
CA GLY A 331 5.15 13.67 -7.42
C GLY A 331 6.26 14.61 -7.85
N ALA A 332 6.12 15.85 -7.41
CA ALA A 332 7.12 16.89 -7.56
C ALA A 332 7.31 17.61 -6.22
N TYR A 333 8.49 18.14 -6.01
CA TYR A 333 8.85 18.87 -4.80
C TYR A 333 9.89 19.93 -5.08
N MET A 334 9.96 20.91 -4.20
CA MET A 334 11.03 21.89 -4.13
C MET A 334 11.37 22.15 -2.67
N GLY A 335 12.58 22.65 -2.45
CA GLY A 335 13.03 22.93 -1.09
C GLY A 335 14.34 23.68 -1.05
N GLU A 336 14.76 23.96 0.16
CA GLU A 336 15.99 24.65 0.45
C GLU A 336 16.70 23.99 1.63
N GLU A 337 18.01 23.91 1.56
CA GLU A 337 18.88 23.51 2.65
C GLU A 337 19.79 24.68 3.00
N VAL A 338 19.47 25.33 4.14
CA VAL A 338 20.16 26.51 4.62
C VAL A 338 21.20 26.11 5.66
N ILE A 339 22.48 26.39 5.39
CA ILE A 339 23.58 26.12 6.30
C ILE A 339 23.51 27.07 7.50
N ASN A 340 23.77 26.52 8.69
CA ASN A 340 23.70 27.29 9.93
C ASN A 340 24.88 28.29 10.09
N ASP A 341 26.05 27.93 9.55
CA ASP A 341 27.26 28.78 9.59
C ASP A 341 27.38 29.60 8.29
N ALA A 342 27.37 30.92 8.45
CA ALA A 342 27.47 31.86 7.35
C ALA A 342 28.77 31.74 6.53
N ALA A 343 29.84 31.20 7.09
CA ALA A 343 31.12 30.99 6.40
C ALA A 343 31.08 29.84 5.37
N PHE A 344 30.05 29.00 5.43
CA PHE A 344 29.96 27.77 4.62
C PHE A 344 28.71 27.74 3.70
N GLN A 345 28.18 28.90 3.30
CA GLN A 345 26.96 28.99 2.49
C GLN A 345 27.08 28.26 1.14
N HIS A 346 28.30 28.02 0.64
CA HIS A 346 28.55 27.20 -0.54
C HIS A 346 28.14 25.73 -0.40
N LEU A 347 27.80 25.24 0.81
CA LEU A 347 27.28 23.89 1.09
C LEU A 347 25.74 23.85 1.10
N GLY A 348 25.08 25.00 1.30
CA GLY A 348 23.63 25.14 1.21
C GLY A 348 23.13 25.06 -0.22
N ASN A 349 21.90 24.66 -0.43
CA ASN A 349 21.37 24.50 -1.77
C ASN A 349 19.86 24.72 -1.85
N PHE A 350 19.41 25.20 -3.00
CA PHE A 350 18.03 25.09 -3.45
C PHE A 350 17.89 23.82 -4.30
N LEU A 351 16.83 23.05 -4.04
CA LEU A 351 16.58 21.80 -4.73
C LEU A 351 15.14 21.75 -5.27
N TYR A 352 14.98 21.08 -6.40
CA TYR A 352 13.68 20.66 -6.89
C TYR A 352 13.80 19.31 -7.60
N GLY A 353 12.69 18.57 -7.59
CA GLY A 353 12.70 17.24 -8.17
C GLY A 353 11.31 16.74 -8.54
N ALA A 354 11.32 15.69 -9.33
CA ALA A 354 10.12 14.94 -9.68
C ALA A 354 10.41 13.45 -9.68
N ARG A 355 9.39 12.68 -9.39
CA ARG A 355 9.44 11.21 -9.45
C ARG A 355 8.18 10.67 -10.10
N VAL A 356 8.33 9.60 -10.87
CA VAL A 356 7.24 8.83 -11.45
C VAL A 356 7.52 7.35 -11.28
N GLY A 357 6.47 6.55 -11.19
CA GLY A 357 6.63 5.12 -11.10
C GLY A 357 5.35 4.38 -11.42
N ALA A 358 5.49 3.09 -11.63
CA ALA A 358 4.40 2.18 -11.84
C ALA A 358 4.67 0.85 -11.14
N GLN A 359 3.62 0.21 -10.68
CA GLN A 359 3.64 -1.16 -10.24
C GLN A 359 2.52 -1.94 -10.91
N HIS A 360 2.79 -3.20 -11.27
CA HIS A 360 1.81 -4.09 -11.86
C HIS A 360 1.78 -5.43 -11.15
N GLU A 361 0.60 -5.88 -10.75
CA GLU A 361 0.38 -7.21 -10.18
C GLU A 361 0.16 -8.20 -11.32
N TYR A 362 1.24 -8.91 -11.70
CA TYR A 362 1.20 -9.92 -12.76
C TYR A 362 0.42 -11.16 -12.30
N HIS A 363 0.69 -11.61 -11.06
CA HIS A 363 -0.03 -12.66 -10.35
C HIS A 363 -0.25 -12.24 -8.89
N ARG A 364 -1.13 -12.94 -8.15
CA ARG A 364 -1.41 -12.66 -6.72
C ARG A 364 -0.15 -12.64 -5.84
N ASN A 365 0.88 -13.38 -6.24
CA ASN A 365 2.15 -13.49 -5.51
C ASN A 365 3.31 -12.79 -6.20
N LEU A 366 3.09 -12.09 -7.30
CA LEU A 366 4.15 -11.43 -8.08
C LEU A 366 3.73 -10.04 -8.52
N LYS A 367 4.45 -9.03 -8.04
CA LYS A 367 4.35 -7.63 -8.47
C LYS A 367 5.66 -7.21 -9.11
N VAL A 368 5.58 -6.50 -10.22
CA VAL A 368 6.73 -5.84 -10.86
C VAL A 368 6.60 -4.33 -10.68
N PHE A 369 7.70 -3.63 -10.54
CA PHE A 369 7.71 -2.19 -10.38
C PHE A 369 8.88 -1.54 -11.12
N ALA A 370 8.65 -0.28 -11.51
CA ALA A 370 9.68 0.60 -12.05
C ALA A 370 9.44 2.01 -11.52
N ASN A 371 10.51 2.74 -11.26
CA ASN A 371 10.48 4.15 -10.86
C ASN A 371 11.64 4.91 -11.49
N LEU A 372 11.39 6.20 -11.74
CA LEU A 372 12.38 7.16 -12.22
C LEU A 372 12.23 8.43 -11.40
N ALA A 373 13.33 8.96 -10.90
CA ALA A 373 13.37 10.24 -10.20
C ALA A 373 14.47 11.14 -10.78
N TYR A 374 14.18 12.42 -10.79
CA TYR A 374 15.13 13.49 -11.15
C TYR A 374 15.16 14.49 -10.02
N GLU A 375 16.34 14.97 -9.65
CA GLU A 375 16.55 16.04 -8.71
C GLU A 375 17.67 16.95 -9.21
N HIS A 376 17.38 18.26 -9.20
CA HIS A 376 18.35 19.31 -9.45
C HIS A 376 18.69 20.02 -8.15
N ARG A 377 19.98 20.30 -7.93
CA ARG A 377 20.47 21.07 -6.78
C ARG A 377 21.40 22.16 -7.26
N ARG A 378 21.08 23.39 -6.91
CA ARG A 378 21.92 24.57 -7.10
C ARG A 378 22.40 25.07 -5.76
N TYR A 379 23.71 25.12 -5.59
CA TYR A 379 24.34 25.55 -4.35
C TYR A 379 24.45 27.07 -4.25
N GLY A 380 24.65 27.60 -3.01
CA GLY A 380 24.52 29.03 -2.72
C GLY A 380 25.67 29.85 -3.25
N GLU A 381 26.90 29.40 -3.08
CA GLU A 381 28.13 30.19 -3.38
C GLU A 381 29.19 29.33 -4.08
N ASP A 382 30.25 29.99 -4.55
CA ASP A 382 31.37 29.31 -5.16
C ASP A 382 32.14 28.44 -4.14
N HIS A 383 32.46 27.22 -4.57
CA HIS A 383 33.29 26.34 -3.78
C HIS A 383 34.69 26.96 -3.60
N PRO A 384 35.19 27.11 -2.37
CA PRO A 384 36.41 27.91 -2.10
C PRO A 384 37.68 27.41 -2.81
N LEU A 385 37.80 26.12 -3.10
CA LEU A 385 38.92 25.54 -3.81
C LEU A 385 38.72 25.43 -5.32
N LEU A 386 37.48 25.21 -5.77
CA LEU A 386 37.17 24.96 -7.17
C LEU A 386 36.68 26.21 -7.89
N LEU A 387 36.44 27.31 -7.17
CA LEU A 387 36.05 28.64 -7.66
C LEU A 387 34.89 28.61 -8.67
N ARG A 388 33.91 27.75 -8.36
CA ARG A 388 32.67 27.59 -9.14
C ARG A 388 31.54 27.26 -8.19
N THR A 389 30.37 27.81 -8.44
CA THR A 389 29.14 27.41 -7.79
C THR A 389 28.76 26.01 -8.25
N ARG A 390 28.56 25.09 -7.30
CA ARG A 390 28.16 23.70 -7.59
C ARG A 390 26.74 23.64 -8.12
N ASP A 391 26.55 22.79 -9.14
CA ASP A 391 25.25 22.53 -9.78
C ASP A 391 25.18 21.04 -10.13
N ASP A 392 24.16 20.36 -9.62
CA ASP A 392 24.01 18.91 -9.75
C ASP A 392 22.66 18.54 -10.38
N ASP A 393 22.69 17.62 -11.35
CA ASP A 393 21.54 16.93 -11.91
C ASP A 393 21.63 15.45 -11.56
N GLN A 394 20.73 14.97 -10.70
CA GLN A 394 20.73 13.56 -10.30
C GLN A 394 19.53 12.82 -10.89
N TRP A 395 19.80 11.69 -11.51
CA TRP A 395 18.82 10.73 -12.01
C TRP A 395 18.91 9.44 -11.23
N ASN A 396 17.77 8.89 -10.84
CA ASN A 396 17.65 7.60 -10.17
C ASN A 396 16.63 6.74 -10.93
N LEU A 397 17.03 5.56 -11.37
CA LEU A 397 16.18 4.55 -11.97
C LEU A 397 16.16 3.32 -11.07
N GLY A 398 14.97 2.81 -10.76
CA GLY A 398 14.80 1.56 -10.03
C GLY A 398 13.85 0.63 -10.79
N VAL A 399 14.21 -0.64 -10.92
CA VAL A 399 13.34 -1.69 -11.45
C VAL A 399 13.48 -2.93 -10.61
N GLY A 400 12.37 -3.65 -10.40
CA GLY A 400 12.41 -4.85 -9.59
C GLY A 400 11.08 -5.60 -9.59
N MET A 401 11.08 -6.68 -8.83
CA MET A 401 9.87 -7.45 -8.60
C MET A 401 9.75 -7.83 -7.12
N ALA A 402 8.54 -7.96 -6.61
CA ALA A 402 8.24 -8.49 -5.30
C ALA A 402 7.49 -9.80 -5.46
N TRP A 403 8.15 -10.90 -5.09
CA TRP A 403 7.60 -12.24 -5.14
C TRP A 403 7.27 -12.72 -3.72
N LYS A 404 6.05 -13.25 -3.54
CA LYS A 404 5.56 -13.82 -2.27
C LYS A 404 5.53 -15.35 -2.37
N PRO A 405 6.65 -16.06 -2.07
CA PRO A 405 6.71 -17.51 -2.15
C PRO A 405 5.81 -18.21 -1.13
N ALA A 406 5.58 -17.57 0.02
CA ALA A 406 4.75 -18.07 1.10
C ALA A 406 4.08 -16.91 1.84
N LYS A 407 3.11 -17.22 2.71
CA LYS A 407 2.49 -16.22 3.60
C LYS A 407 3.58 -15.51 4.40
N ASN A 408 3.53 -14.18 4.45
CA ASN A 408 4.44 -13.31 5.21
C ASN A 408 5.91 -13.30 4.71
N TRP A 409 6.23 -13.92 3.58
CA TRP A 409 7.56 -13.86 2.99
C TRP A 409 7.52 -13.06 1.68
N VAL A 410 8.46 -12.16 1.52
CA VAL A 410 8.64 -11.36 0.29
C VAL A 410 10.10 -11.44 -0.14
N VAL A 411 10.32 -11.82 -1.40
CA VAL A 411 11.64 -11.80 -2.04
C VAL A 411 11.64 -10.74 -3.12
N THR A 412 12.58 -9.79 -3.04
CA THR A 412 12.63 -8.63 -3.92
C THR A 412 14.00 -8.52 -4.60
N PRO A 413 14.23 -9.15 -5.77
CA PRO A 413 15.33 -8.78 -6.65
C PRO A 413 15.07 -7.41 -7.28
N GLN A 414 16.11 -6.56 -7.29
CA GLN A 414 16.03 -5.21 -7.84
C GLN A 414 17.36 -4.74 -8.44
N PHE A 415 17.25 -3.86 -9.41
CA PHE A 415 18.34 -3.07 -9.99
C PHE A 415 18.07 -1.61 -9.74
N GLN A 416 19.09 -0.87 -9.32
CA GLN A 416 19.07 0.57 -9.13
C GLN A 416 20.23 1.19 -9.88
N TYR A 417 19.96 2.30 -10.57
CA TYR A 417 20.96 3.11 -11.24
C TYR A 417 20.85 4.56 -10.78
N THR A 418 21.97 5.14 -10.35
CA THR A 418 22.08 6.55 -10.00
C THR A 418 23.14 7.20 -10.88
N HIS A 419 22.80 8.35 -11.45
CA HIS A 419 23.76 9.20 -12.16
C HIS A 419 23.64 10.62 -11.63
N ASN A 420 24.68 11.09 -10.95
CA ASN A 420 24.82 12.47 -10.52
C ASN A 420 25.75 13.18 -11.51
N ARG A 421 25.19 14.05 -12.35
CA ARG A 421 25.96 14.95 -13.22
C ARG A 421 26.21 16.24 -12.47
N SER A 422 27.45 16.49 -12.09
CA SER A 422 27.88 17.73 -11.44
C SER A 422 28.83 18.53 -12.37
N ASN A 423 28.78 19.85 -12.26
CA ASN A 423 29.77 20.72 -12.86
C ASN A 423 31.10 20.74 -12.09
N LEU A 424 31.13 20.14 -10.89
CA LEU A 424 32.34 19.86 -10.12
C LEU A 424 32.69 18.38 -10.25
N GLU A 425 33.85 18.04 -10.86
CA GLU A 425 34.22 16.65 -11.16
C GLU A 425 34.23 15.74 -9.93
N ILE A 426 34.57 16.26 -8.75
CA ILE A 426 34.60 15.51 -7.50
C ILE A 426 33.18 14.99 -7.06
N ASN A 427 32.14 15.66 -7.57
CA ASN A 427 30.75 15.31 -7.26
C ASN A 427 30.04 14.57 -8.41
N HIS A 428 30.74 14.38 -9.55
CA HIS A 428 30.23 13.64 -10.68
C HIS A 428 30.41 12.14 -10.48
N PHE A 429 29.32 11.36 -10.46
CA PHE A 429 29.40 9.92 -10.27
C PHE A 429 28.28 9.14 -10.94
N ARG A 430 28.54 7.84 -11.13
CA ARG A 430 27.56 6.82 -11.49
C ARG A 430 27.60 5.70 -10.46
N ARG A 431 26.45 5.06 -10.26
CA ARG A 431 26.33 3.96 -9.31
C ARG A 431 25.29 2.99 -9.80
N GLU A 432 25.62 1.72 -9.83
CA GLU A 432 24.74 0.61 -10.16
C GLU A 432 24.68 -0.35 -8.97
N VAL A 433 23.47 -0.71 -8.56
CA VAL A 433 23.26 -1.65 -7.45
C VAL A 433 22.33 -2.76 -7.91
N VAL A 434 22.82 -3.99 -7.86
CA VAL A 434 22.00 -5.20 -8.02
C VAL A 434 21.87 -5.85 -6.67
N SER A 435 20.64 -6.14 -6.23
CA SER A 435 20.41 -6.74 -4.91
C SER A 435 19.20 -7.65 -4.88
N VAL A 436 19.18 -8.55 -3.90
CA VAL A 436 18.04 -9.39 -3.54
C VAL A 436 17.78 -9.21 -2.06
N THR A 437 16.55 -8.80 -1.72
CA THR A 437 16.08 -8.69 -0.34
C THR A 437 15.11 -9.83 -0.03
N VAL A 438 15.30 -10.49 1.09
CA VAL A 438 14.36 -11.46 1.66
C VAL A 438 13.80 -10.87 2.93
N ARG A 439 12.48 -10.66 2.96
CA ARG A 439 11.76 -10.07 4.09
C ARG A 439 10.73 -11.06 4.64
N ARG A 440 10.64 -11.12 5.96
CA ARG A 440 9.55 -11.76 6.68
C ARG A 440 8.74 -10.69 7.42
N GLU A 441 7.43 -10.70 7.22
CA GLU A 441 6.45 -9.83 7.87
C GLU A 441 5.79 -10.57 9.05
N PHE A 442 5.41 -9.83 10.13
CA PHE A 442 4.81 -10.36 11.36
C PHE A 442 3.54 -9.60 11.71
#